data_5ab1b17a8bf72f794327e93a73f4e4cb
#
_entry.id   5ab1b17a8bf72f794327e93a73f4e4cb
#
_cell.length_a   1.000
_cell.length_b   1.000
_cell.length_c   1.000
_cell.angle_alpha   90.00
_cell.angle_beta   90.00
_cell.angle_gamma   90.00
#
_symmetry.space_group_name_H-M   'P 1'
#
loop_
_entity.id
_entity.type
_entity.pdbx_description
1 polymer ?
#
loop_
_entity_poly.entity_id
_entity_poly.type
_entity_poly.pdbx_seq_one_letter_code
_entity_poly.pdbx_strand_id
1 'polypeptide(L)'
;KIANDFTSKGKHYTKESSYAVPKNQRQHRLLNAMFEKRTKFKDSLFYDVSAWTLPLAFNLDYNQDIPTDKVGEKITTLTKPAANAPKYSEYCYLMQWHDYYTPKALNMLLKKGIRAKVGMTPFTSQEKEYDYGTILIPVQNQDLSPKDIAEAIEEIVAQTGVTIDPANSGQTQKVNLGSNQFKALKLPKVAMLVGDGINPYDAGEIWHLL
;
A
#
# COMPACT_ATOMS: atom_id res chain seq x y z
N LYS A 1 1.19 -16.16 14.93
CA LYS A 1 1.58 -14.96 15.69
C LYS A 1 2.90 -15.17 16.40
N ILE A 2 3.55 -14.09 16.83
CA ILE A 2 4.62 -14.18 17.83
C ILE A 2 4.01 -14.31 19.24
N ALA A 3 4.78 -14.86 20.19
CA ALA A 3 4.29 -15.11 21.55
C ALA A 3 4.18 -13.83 22.37
N ASN A 4 5.19 -12.97 22.28
CA ASN A 4 5.30 -11.72 23.04
C ASN A 4 6.02 -10.67 22.17
N ASP A 5 5.85 -9.41 22.51
CA ASP A 5 6.58 -8.31 21.91
C ASP A 5 8.09 -8.48 22.10
N PHE A 6 8.87 -8.12 21.11
CA PHE A 6 10.32 -8.11 21.21
C PHE A 6 10.96 -7.12 20.22
N THR A 7 12.21 -6.78 20.49
CA THR A 7 13.01 -5.94 19.61
C THR A 7 14.16 -6.77 19.03
N SER A 8 14.38 -6.68 17.74
CA SER A 8 15.49 -7.34 17.05
C SER A 8 16.03 -6.45 15.93
N LYS A 9 17.36 -6.33 15.87
CA LYS A 9 18.06 -5.50 14.84
C LYS A 9 17.51 -4.07 14.75
N GLY A 10 17.17 -3.47 15.89
CA GLY A 10 16.64 -2.09 15.97
C GLY A 10 15.17 -1.93 15.57
N LYS A 11 14.46 -3.02 15.27
CA LYS A 11 13.04 -3.03 14.94
C LYS A 11 12.22 -3.64 16.07
N HIS A 12 11.09 -3.03 16.36
CA HIS A 12 10.15 -3.49 17.38
C HIS A 12 9.01 -4.29 16.73
N TYR A 13 8.79 -5.51 17.21
CA TYR A 13 7.75 -6.42 16.72
C TYR A 13 6.72 -6.64 17.82
N THR A 14 5.47 -6.30 17.53
CA THR A 14 4.37 -6.47 18.48
C THR A 14 3.60 -7.75 18.22
N LYS A 15 3.09 -8.38 19.26
CA LYS A 15 2.25 -9.58 19.17
C LYS A 15 1.01 -9.37 18.30
N GLU A 16 0.46 -8.17 18.31
CA GLU A 16 -0.76 -7.85 17.54
C GLU A 16 -0.51 -7.83 16.03
N SER A 17 0.60 -7.25 15.58
CA SER A 17 0.87 -7.01 14.17
C SER A 17 1.88 -7.96 13.54
N SER A 18 2.61 -8.76 14.34
CA SER A 18 3.72 -9.57 13.84
C SER A 18 3.40 -11.07 13.74
N TYR A 19 4.01 -11.70 12.74
CA TYR A 19 3.82 -13.10 12.40
C TYR A 19 5.17 -13.79 12.26
N ALA A 20 5.30 -14.99 12.85
CA ALA A 20 6.43 -15.87 12.62
C ALA A 20 6.07 -16.88 11.52
N VAL A 21 6.89 -16.94 10.47
CA VAL A 21 6.70 -17.86 9.35
C VAL A 21 7.81 -18.91 9.38
N PRO A 22 7.52 -20.21 9.64
CA PRO A 22 8.54 -21.25 9.67
C PRO A 22 9.19 -21.44 8.29
N LYS A 23 10.51 -21.43 8.23
CA LYS A 23 11.24 -21.73 6.99
C LYS A 23 11.17 -23.23 6.61
N ASN A 24 11.10 -24.10 7.59
CA ASN A 24 11.00 -25.55 7.35
C ASN A 24 9.57 -25.96 6.98
N GLN A 25 9.21 -25.74 5.72
CA GLN A 25 7.91 -26.08 5.15
C GLN A 25 8.03 -26.45 3.66
N ARG A 26 6.99 -27.06 3.11
CA ARG A 26 6.99 -27.47 1.68
C ARG A 26 7.27 -26.31 0.73
N GLN A 27 6.76 -25.10 1.03
CA GLN A 27 6.91 -23.91 0.21
C GLN A 27 8.17 -23.08 0.55
N HIS A 28 9.19 -23.68 1.15
CA HIS A 28 10.40 -22.97 1.60
C HIS A 28 11.11 -22.19 0.47
N ARG A 29 11.09 -22.68 -0.78
CA ARG A 29 11.70 -22.01 -1.93
C ARG A 29 10.95 -20.73 -2.28
N LEU A 30 9.61 -20.80 -2.34
CA LEU A 30 8.78 -19.62 -2.57
C LEU A 30 8.95 -18.61 -1.44
N LEU A 31 8.94 -19.06 -0.19
CA LEU A 31 9.15 -18.20 0.96
C LEU A 31 10.50 -17.45 0.87
N ASN A 32 11.58 -18.18 0.55
CA ASN A 32 12.90 -17.56 0.37
C ASN A 32 12.90 -16.52 -0.75
N ALA A 33 12.27 -16.80 -1.88
CA ALA A 33 12.14 -15.84 -2.98
C ALA A 33 11.37 -14.58 -2.58
N MET A 34 10.25 -14.71 -1.85
CA MET A 34 9.46 -13.57 -1.36
C MET A 34 10.24 -12.63 -0.43
N PHE A 35 11.23 -13.15 0.30
CA PHE A 35 12.06 -12.40 1.25
C PHE A 35 13.47 -12.13 0.73
N GLU A 36 13.80 -12.55 -0.51
CA GLU A 36 15.11 -12.29 -1.08
C GLU A 36 15.33 -10.79 -1.30
N LYS A 37 16.43 -10.28 -0.77
CA LYS A 37 16.88 -8.91 -1.02
C LYS A 37 18.10 -8.96 -1.94
N ARG A 38 17.88 -8.67 -3.21
CA ARG A 38 18.96 -8.60 -4.21
C ARG A 38 19.13 -7.16 -4.67
N THR A 39 20.29 -6.58 -4.35
CA THR A 39 20.60 -5.18 -4.69
C THR A 39 21.82 -5.06 -5.61
N LYS A 40 22.49 -6.18 -5.91
CA LYS A 40 23.66 -6.23 -6.81
C LYS A 40 23.50 -7.40 -7.77
N PHE A 41 23.77 -7.16 -9.03
CA PHE A 41 23.74 -8.13 -10.11
C PHE A 41 25.13 -8.25 -10.73
N LYS A 42 25.50 -9.44 -11.23
CA LYS A 42 26.78 -9.68 -11.89
C LYS A 42 26.83 -9.05 -13.28
N ASP A 43 25.68 -8.99 -13.95
CA ASP A 43 25.53 -8.45 -15.28
C ASP A 43 24.93 -7.05 -15.21
N SER A 44 25.59 -6.08 -15.84
CA SER A 44 25.09 -4.71 -15.92
C SER A 44 23.94 -4.54 -16.92
N LEU A 45 23.71 -5.51 -17.80
CA LEU A 45 22.59 -5.57 -18.73
C LEU A 45 21.39 -6.36 -18.20
N PHE A 46 21.36 -6.58 -16.90
CA PHE A 46 20.25 -7.24 -16.26
C PHE A 46 18.94 -6.49 -16.50
N TYR A 47 17.94 -7.18 -17.01
CA TYR A 47 16.66 -6.60 -17.43
C TYR A 47 15.44 -7.18 -16.69
N ASP A 48 15.63 -8.11 -15.75
CA ASP A 48 14.54 -8.65 -14.97
C ASP A 48 13.97 -7.57 -14.04
N VAL A 49 12.75 -7.18 -14.31
CA VAL A 49 12.03 -6.14 -13.54
C VAL A 49 11.14 -6.74 -12.43
N SER A 50 11.23 -8.05 -12.20
CA SER A 50 10.43 -8.72 -11.17
C SER A 50 10.83 -8.26 -9.78
N ALA A 51 9.86 -7.77 -9.01
CA ALA A 51 10.04 -7.36 -7.63
C ALA A 51 9.81 -8.55 -6.69
N TRP A 52 10.89 -9.23 -6.27
CA TRP A 52 10.81 -10.42 -5.42
C TRP A 52 10.68 -10.10 -3.93
N THR A 53 11.25 -8.99 -3.47
CA THR A 53 11.25 -8.65 -2.05
C THR A 53 9.92 -8.02 -1.64
N LEU A 54 8.88 -8.83 -1.47
CA LEU A 54 7.54 -8.37 -1.10
C LEU A 54 7.49 -7.55 0.20
N PRO A 55 8.23 -7.86 1.27
CA PRO A 55 8.23 -7.01 2.45
C PRO A 55 8.59 -5.55 2.18
N LEU A 56 9.53 -5.30 1.26
CA LEU A 56 9.89 -3.92 0.88
C LEU A 56 8.78 -3.25 0.07
N ALA A 57 8.11 -3.98 -0.82
CA ALA A 57 6.99 -3.45 -1.62
C ALA A 57 5.82 -2.99 -0.73
N PHE A 58 5.61 -3.65 0.41
CA PHE A 58 4.55 -3.32 1.37
C PHE A 58 5.05 -2.58 2.62
N ASN A 59 6.29 -2.07 2.59
CA ASN A 59 6.93 -1.37 3.72
C ASN A 59 6.82 -2.13 5.05
N LEU A 60 7.05 -3.45 5.00
CA LEU A 60 6.99 -4.31 6.18
C LEU A 60 8.37 -4.49 6.79
N ASP A 61 8.46 -4.35 8.10
CA ASP A 61 9.62 -4.76 8.84
C ASP A 61 9.69 -6.29 8.92
N TYR A 62 10.87 -6.85 8.68
CA TYR A 62 11.07 -8.30 8.78
C TYR A 62 12.45 -8.66 9.32
N ASN A 63 12.54 -9.84 9.93
CA ASN A 63 13.78 -10.40 10.42
C ASN A 63 13.79 -11.90 10.12
N GLN A 64 14.91 -12.42 9.65
CA GLN A 64 15.05 -13.85 9.30
C GLN A 64 15.47 -14.71 10.49
N ASP A 65 16.12 -14.13 11.49
CA ASP A 65 16.70 -14.84 12.64
C ASP A 65 15.90 -14.50 13.90
N ILE A 66 14.79 -15.22 14.11
CA ILE A 66 13.92 -15.06 15.28
C ILE A 66 14.17 -16.19 16.24
N PRO A 67 14.44 -15.90 17.55
CA PRO A 67 14.54 -16.92 18.58
C PRO A 67 13.27 -17.78 18.66
N THR A 68 13.40 -19.07 18.85
CA THR A 68 12.27 -20.01 18.85
C THR A 68 11.28 -19.76 20.01
N ASP A 69 11.74 -19.20 21.12
CA ASP A 69 10.92 -18.81 22.28
C ASP A 69 9.96 -17.63 21.95
N LYS A 70 10.20 -16.93 20.85
CA LYS A 70 9.33 -15.84 20.35
C LYS A 70 8.21 -16.34 19.44
N VAL A 71 8.22 -17.61 19.05
CA VAL A 71 7.19 -18.20 18.20
C VAL A 71 5.96 -18.54 19.06
N GLY A 72 4.82 -17.97 18.71
CA GLY A 72 3.56 -18.22 19.39
C GLY A 72 2.71 -19.28 18.71
N GLU A 73 1.42 -19.27 19.00
CA GLU A 73 0.47 -20.23 18.46
C GLU A 73 0.34 -20.19 16.95
N LYS A 74 0.10 -21.36 16.37
CA LYS A 74 -0.17 -21.51 14.94
C LYS A 74 -1.50 -20.86 14.58
N ILE A 75 -1.48 -19.98 13.58
CA ILE A 75 -2.69 -19.37 13.03
C ILE A 75 -3.15 -20.22 11.84
N THR A 76 -4.41 -20.57 11.83
CA THR A 76 -5.07 -21.28 10.73
C THR A 76 -5.94 -20.38 9.87
N THR A 77 -6.39 -19.25 10.44
CA THR A 77 -7.22 -18.27 9.75
C THR A 77 -6.70 -16.87 10.04
N LEU A 78 -6.49 -16.08 9.00
CA LEU A 78 -6.16 -14.67 9.15
C LEU A 78 -7.45 -13.87 9.30
N THR A 79 -7.57 -13.15 10.40
CA THR A 79 -8.65 -12.18 10.58
C THR A 79 -8.19 -10.85 10.00
N LYS A 80 -8.97 -10.30 9.06
CA LYS A 80 -8.72 -8.95 8.57
C LYS A 80 -8.90 -7.98 9.72
N PRO A 81 -7.94 -7.06 9.99
CA PRO A 81 -8.14 -6.02 10.98
C PRO A 81 -9.41 -5.24 10.70
N ALA A 82 -10.13 -4.87 11.74
CA ALA A 82 -11.27 -3.96 11.61
C ALA A 82 -10.77 -2.63 11.03
N ALA A 83 -11.37 -2.21 9.93
CA ALA A 83 -11.11 -0.90 9.38
C ALA A 83 -11.82 0.16 10.23
N ASN A 84 -11.06 1.11 10.74
CA ASN A 84 -11.63 2.26 11.43
C ASN A 84 -11.95 3.33 10.40
N ALA A 85 -13.20 3.79 10.37
CA ALA A 85 -13.56 4.95 9.57
C ALA A 85 -12.70 6.16 9.99
N PRO A 86 -12.14 6.93 9.05
CA PRO A 86 -11.37 8.11 9.38
C PRO A 86 -12.29 9.17 10.01
N LYS A 87 -11.71 9.98 10.89
CA LYS A 87 -12.42 11.16 11.39
C LYS A 87 -12.69 12.12 10.23
N TYR A 88 -13.79 12.85 10.32
CA TYR A 88 -14.13 13.87 9.34
C TYR A 88 -13.04 14.95 9.20
N SER A 89 -12.74 15.34 7.98
CA SER A 89 -11.85 16.46 7.68
C SER A 89 -12.51 17.40 6.65
N GLU A 90 -12.36 18.70 6.88
CA GLU A 90 -12.79 19.74 5.93
C GLU A 90 -11.71 20.12 4.93
N TYR A 91 -10.46 19.63 5.14
CA TYR A 91 -9.34 20.01 4.30
C TYR A 91 -8.91 18.92 3.33
N CYS A 92 -8.45 17.77 3.83
CA CYS A 92 -8.06 16.62 2.99
C CYS A 92 -7.92 15.32 3.79
N TYR A 93 -7.73 14.24 3.04
CA TYR A 93 -7.35 12.93 3.58
C TYR A 93 -6.07 12.43 2.91
N LEU A 94 -5.30 11.62 3.64
CA LEU A 94 -4.03 11.06 3.21
C LEU A 94 -4.06 9.53 3.31
N MET A 95 -3.65 8.85 2.23
CA MET A 95 -3.60 7.40 2.15
C MET A 95 -2.22 6.97 1.65
N GLN A 96 -1.45 6.25 2.48
CA GLN A 96 -0.15 5.73 2.06
C GLN A 96 -0.29 4.59 1.04
N TRP A 97 0.74 4.40 0.20
CA TRP A 97 0.69 3.43 -0.91
C TRP A 97 1.06 2.00 -0.51
N HIS A 98 1.47 1.75 0.71
CA HIS A 98 2.04 0.46 1.13
C HIS A 98 1.02 -0.68 1.29
N ASP A 99 -0.26 -0.36 1.53
CA ASP A 99 -1.28 -1.37 1.76
C ASP A 99 -1.64 -2.11 0.45
N TYR A 100 -1.83 -3.42 0.53
CA TYR A 100 -2.18 -4.26 -0.60
C TYR A 100 -3.44 -3.78 -1.34
N TYR A 101 -4.41 -3.23 -0.63
CA TYR A 101 -5.67 -2.76 -1.21
C TYR A 101 -5.68 -1.27 -1.58
N THR A 102 -4.58 -0.54 -1.42
CA THR A 102 -4.51 0.88 -1.81
C THR A 102 -4.83 1.13 -3.28
N PRO A 103 -4.36 0.32 -4.26
CA PRO A 103 -4.75 0.48 -5.66
C PRO A 103 -6.25 0.32 -5.88
N LYS A 104 -6.90 -0.63 -5.18
CA LYS A 104 -8.36 -0.81 -5.21
C LYS A 104 -9.06 0.41 -4.64
N ALA A 105 -8.63 0.90 -3.48
CA ALA A 105 -9.20 2.07 -2.84
C ALA A 105 -9.09 3.32 -3.73
N LEU A 106 -7.92 3.56 -4.35
CA LEU A 106 -7.73 4.64 -5.30
C LEU A 106 -8.66 4.52 -6.52
N ASN A 107 -8.79 3.32 -7.09
CA ASN A 107 -9.69 3.11 -8.22
C ASN A 107 -11.14 3.41 -7.85
N MET A 108 -11.58 3.02 -6.65
CA MET A 108 -12.93 3.33 -6.15
C MET A 108 -13.15 4.83 -5.99
N LEU A 109 -12.17 5.57 -5.42
CA LEU A 109 -12.22 7.03 -5.33
C LEU A 109 -12.39 7.67 -6.71
N LEU A 110 -11.55 7.31 -7.67
CA LEU A 110 -11.57 7.86 -9.02
C LEU A 110 -12.86 7.50 -9.77
N LYS A 111 -13.42 6.30 -9.59
CA LYS A 111 -14.72 5.89 -10.17
C LYS A 111 -15.90 6.67 -9.60
N LYS A 112 -15.81 7.09 -8.33
CA LYS A 112 -16.81 7.97 -7.71
C LYS A 112 -16.64 9.45 -8.13
N GLY A 113 -15.67 9.77 -9.00
CA GLY A 113 -15.40 11.14 -9.44
C GLY A 113 -14.60 11.96 -8.44
N ILE A 114 -14.10 11.35 -7.37
CA ILE A 114 -13.30 12.05 -6.36
C ILE A 114 -11.91 12.31 -6.92
N ARG A 115 -11.52 13.59 -6.97
CA ARG A 115 -10.19 14.01 -7.40
C ARG A 115 -9.16 13.61 -6.35
N ALA A 116 -8.08 13.00 -6.81
CA ALA A 116 -6.97 12.60 -5.97
C ALA A 116 -5.63 13.02 -6.61
N LYS A 117 -4.61 13.18 -5.79
CA LYS A 117 -3.24 13.51 -6.22
C LYS A 117 -2.27 12.51 -5.60
N VAL A 118 -1.12 12.33 -6.23
CA VAL A 118 -0.02 11.51 -5.69
C VAL A 118 1.14 12.40 -5.25
N GLY A 119 1.66 12.15 -4.06
CA GLY A 119 2.84 12.82 -3.51
C GLY A 119 4.13 12.26 -4.12
N MET A 120 4.93 13.15 -4.71
CA MET A 120 6.20 12.82 -5.37
C MET A 120 7.41 12.98 -4.44
N THR A 121 7.18 13.30 -3.17
CA THR A 121 8.22 13.58 -2.18
C THR A 121 7.71 13.17 -0.81
N PRO A 122 8.54 12.56 0.08
CA PRO A 122 8.16 12.30 1.45
C PRO A 122 7.92 13.60 2.22
N PHE A 123 6.98 13.56 3.16
CA PHE A 123 6.64 14.70 4.01
C PHE A 123 6.15 14.23 5.38
N THR A 124 6.07 15.17 6.33
CA THR A 124 5.50 14.89 7.66
C THR A 124 4.29 15.77 7.89
N SER A 125 3.16 15.17 8.20
CA SER A 125 1.92 15.85 8.54
C SER A 125 1.40 15.36 9.89
N GLN A 126 1.06 16.27 10.80
CA GLN A 126 0.54 15.92 12.13
C GLN A 126 1.41 14.86 12.85
N GLU A 127 2.74 15.07 12.84
CA GLU A 127 3.76 14.21 13.46
C GLU A 127 3.89 12.80 12.83
N LYS A 128 3.13 12.49 11.77
CA LYS A 128 3.21 11.25 11.02
C LYS A 128 4.00 11.43 9.73
N GLU A 129 4.91 10.52 9.46
CA GLU A 129 5.67 10.48 8.21
C GLU A 129 4.86 9.81 7.11
N TYR A 130 4.91 10.42 5.92
CA TYR A 130 4.29 9.93 4.69
C TYR A 130 5.35 9.79 3.61
N ASP A 131 5.36 8.64 2.95
CA ASP A 131 6.36 8.30 1.95
C ASP A 131 5.90 8.65 0.52
N TYR A 132 6.79 8.43 -0.45
CA TYR A 132 6.48 8.53 -1.87
C TYR A 132 5.20 7.76 -2.22
N GLY A 133 4.43 8.29 -3.16
CA GLY A 133 3.22 7.63 -3.61
C GLY A 133 2.01 7.85 -2.68
N THR A 134 2.15 8.58 -1.58
CA THR A 134 1.02 8.92 -0.72
C THR A 134 -0.07 9.63 -1.54
N ILE A 135 -1.28 9.12 -1.45
CA ILE A 135 -2.45 9.69 -2.11
C ILE A 135 -3.04 10.79 -1.24
N LEU A 136 -3.13 11.99 -1.79
CA LEU A 136 -3.82 13.13 -1.23
C LEU A 136 -5.22 13.23 -1.85
N ILE A 137 -6.24 13.24 -1.01
CA ILE A 137 -7.64 13.40 -1.38
C ILE A 137 -8.09 14.75 -0.85
N PRO A 138 -8.05 15.83 -1.65
CA PRO A 138 -8.52 17.14 -1.21
C PRO A 138 -10.03 17.13 -1.03
N VAL A 139 -10.54 17.85 -0.04
CA VAL A 139 -11.97 18.04 0.15
C VAL A 139 -12.47 19.23 -0.68
N GLN A 140 -11.63 20.24 -0.86
CA GLN A 140 -11.93 21.40 -1.66
C GLN A 140 -11.75 21.17 -3.16
N ASN A 141 -12.46 21.95 -3.99
CA ASN A 141 -12.43 21.85 -5.46
C ASN A 141 -12.82 20.45 -6.00
N GLN A 142 -13.77 19.83 -5.36
CA GLN A 142 -14.44 18.59 -5.78
C GLN A 142 -15.82 18.92 -6.35
N ASP A 143 -16.36 17.98 -7.13
CA ASP A 143 -17.73 18.07 -7.63
C ASP A 143 -18.74 17.54 -6.59
N LEU A 144 -18.27 16.81 -5.59
CA LEU A 144 -19.02 16.27 -4.45
C LEU A 144 -18.90 17.18 -3.23
N SER A 145 -19.91 17.15 -2.36
CA SER A 145 -19.84 17.86 -1.09
C SER A 145 -18.82 17.22 -0.13
N PRO A 146 -18.28 17.98 0.85
CA PRO A 146 -17.39 17.41 1.87
C PRO A 146 -17.99 16.21 2.60
N LYS A 147 -19.29 16.22 2.83
CA LYS A 147 -20.01 15.11 3.47
C LYS A 147 -20.05 13.87 2.57
N ASP A 148 -20.37 14.02 1.30
CA ASP A 148 -20.43 12.91 0.35
C ASP A 148 -19.04 12.27 0.16
N ILE A 149 -17.98 13.10 0.18
CA ILE A 149 -16.60 12.60 0.15
C ILE A 149 -16.27 11.77 1.40
N ALA A 150 -16.66 12.24 2.59
CA ALA A 150 -16.45 11.52 3.83
C ALA A 150 -17.18 10.17 3.83
N GLU A 151 -18.45 10.13 3.45
CA GLU A 151 -19.25 8.92 3.32
C GLU A 151 -18.63 7.94 2.30
N ALA A 152 -18.16 8.43 1.17
CA ALA A 152 -17.47 7.61 0.17
C ALA A 152 -16.16 7.03 0.72
N ILE A 153 -15.40 7.78 1.48
CA ILE A 153 -14.16 7.31 2.13
C ILE A 153 -14.47 6.24 3.18
N GLU A 154 -15.51 6.43 4.00
CA GLU A 154 -15.95 5.42 4.97
C GLU A 154 -16.32 4.10 4.30
N GLU A 155 -17.10 4.16 3.21
CA GLU A 155 -17.44 2.98 2.40
C GLU A 155 -16.20 2.27 1.86
N ILE A 156 -15.24 3.04 1.30
CA ILE A 156 -14.01 2.51 0.75
C ILE A 156 -13.15 1.84 1.83
N VAL A 157 -13.01 2.47 2.98
CA VAL A 157 -12.29 1.91 4.14
C VAL A 157 -12.95 0.61 4.59
N ALA A 158 -14.29 0.57 4.69
CA ALA A 158 -15.02 -0.64 5.07
C ALA A 158 -14.80 -1.80 4.08
N GLN A 159 -14.75 -1.52 2.78
CA GLN A 159 -14.57 -2.54 1.74
C GLN A 159 -13.12 -2.99 1.57
N THR A 160 -12.14 -2.12 1.81
CA THR A 160 -10.73 -2.39 1.53
C THR A 160 -9.90 -2.64 2.79
N GLY A 161 -10.27 -2.03 3.91
CA GLY A 161 -9.51 -2.05 5.15
C GLY A 161 -8.24 -1.19 5.12
N VAL A 162 -8.08 -0.33 4.11
CA VAL A 162 -6.95 0.60 4.05
C VAL A 162 -7.06 1.68 5.12
N THR A 163 -5.92 2.17 5.59
CA THR A 163 -5.88 3.29 6.51
C THR A 163 -5.90 4.60 5.72
N ILE A 164 -6.86 5.46 6.03
CA ILE A 164 -6.96 6.82 5.49
C ILE A 164 -6.97 7.80 6.65
N ASP A 165 -6.01 8.71 6.68
CA ASP A 165 -5.84 9.67 7.76
C ASP A 165 -6.44 11.03 7.39
N PRO A 166 -7.21 11.68 8.27
CA PRO A 166 -7.66 13.04 8.06
C PRO A 166 -6.51 14.03 8.29
N ALA A 167 -6.41 15.06 7.47
CA ALA A 167 -5.48 16.16 7.68
C ALA A 167 -6.23 17.48 7.62
N ASN A 168 -6.07 18.32 8.66
CA ASN A 168 -6.82 19.56 8.83
C ASN A 168 -6.05 20.81 8.39
N SER A 169 -4.83 20.62 7.87
CA SER A 169 -3.98 21.70 7.39
C SER A 169 -3.15 21.25 6.20
N GLY A 170 -2.87 22.18 5.29
CA GLY A 170 -1.95 21.97 4.17
C GLY A 170 -0.49 22.22 4.52
N GLN A 171 -0.22 22.74 5.71
CA GLN A 171 1.14 22.97 6.18
C GLN A 171 1.74 21.67 6.69
N THR A 172 2.85 21.28 6.12
CA THR A 172 3.59 20.07 6.48
C THR A 172 5.09 20.38 6.55
N GLN A 173 5.86 19.48 7.13
CA GLN A 173 7.31 19.56 7.05
C GLN A 173 7.79 19.04 5.69
N LYS A 174 8.77 19.70 5.10
CA LYS A 174 9.41 19.48 3.81
C LYS A 174 8.63 20.02 2.62
N VAL A 175 7.38 19.60 2.39
CA VAL A 175 6.58 20.02 1.23
C VAL A 175 5.12 20.22 1.59
N ASN A 176 4.54 21.36 1.30
CA ASN A 176 3.12 21.64 1.58
C ASN A 176 2.19 20.87 0.64
N LEU A 177 1.01 20.46 1.14
CA LEU A 177 0.04 19.64 0.40
C LEU A 177 -0.55 20.34 -0.85
N GLY A 178 -0.46 21.67 -0.90
CA GLY A 178 -0.88 22.46 -2.08
C GLY A 178 0.19 22.60 -3.16
N SER A 179 1.41 22.07 -2.95
CA SER A 179 2.53 22.28 -3.87
C SER A 179 2.39 21.47 -5.17
N ASN A 180 3.23 21.82 -6.17
CA ASN A 180 3.33 21.10 -7.43
C ASN A 180 3.95 19.69 -7.31
N GLN A 181 4.44 19.32 -6.12
CA GLN A 181 4.89 17.96 -5.81
C GLN A 181 3.73 16.96 -5.67
N PHE A 182 2.50 17.44 -5.57
CA PHE A 182 1.30 16.62 -5.60
C PHE A 182 0.68 16.64 -7.00
N LYS A 183 0.85 15.54 -7.76
CA LYS A 183 0.39 15.40 -9.15
C LYS A 183 -1.02 14.83 -9.20
N ALA A 184 -1.88 15.45 -10.02
CA ALA A 184 -3.26 14.98 -10.19
C ALA A 184 -3.30 13.59 -10.84
N LEU A 185 -4.16 12.73 -10.29
CA LEU A 185 -4.45 11.41 -10.82
C LEU A 185 -5.72 11.43 -11.66
N LYS A 186 -5.79 10.54 -12.63
CA LYS A 186 -6.97 10.34 -13.47
C LYS A 186 -7.29 8.85 -13.56
N LEU A 187 -8.57 8.52 -13.67
CA LEU A 187 -8.99 7.17 -13.99
C LEU A 187 -8.44 6.80 -15.37
N PRO A 188 -7.62 5.74 -15.49
CA PRO A 188 -7.11 5.33 -16.78
C PRO A 188 -8.23 4.80 -17.67
N LYS A 189 -8.16 5.11 -18.96
CA LYS A 189 -8.96 4.47 -19.99
C LYS A 189 -8.06 3.48 -20.71
N VAL A 190 -8.37 2.20 -20.62
CA VAL A 190 -7.57 1.12 -21.20
C VAL A 190 -8.28 0.61 -22.44
N ALA A 191 -7.54 0.52 -23.54
CA ALA A 191 -7.96 -0.17 -24.76
C ALA A 191 -6.94 -1.25 -25.09
N MET A 192 -7.41 -2.46 -25.38
CA MET A 192 -6.57 -3.59 -25.76
C MET A 192 -6.81 -3.94 -27.22
N LEU A 193 -5.73 -3.92 -28.01
CA LEU A 193 -5.77 -4.40 -29.39
C LEU A 193 -5.69 -5.92 -29.39
N VAL A 194 -6.57 -6.56 -30.17
CA VAL A 194 -6.61 -8.02 -30.34
C VAL A 194 -6.83 -8.33 -31.82
N GLY A 195 -6.42 -9.52 -32.26
CA GLY A 195 -6.62 -10.00 -33.62
C GLY A 195 -5.32 -10.35 -34.33
N ASP A 196 -5.37 -10.40 -35.66
CA ASP A 196 -4.23 -10.79 -36.48
C ASP A 196 -3.01 -9.88 -36.26
N GLY A 197 -1.83 -10.48 -36.05
CA GLY A 197 -0.59 -9.76 -35.77
C GLY A 197 -0.35 -9.39 -34.32
N ILE A 198 -1.29 -9.68 -33.40
CA ILE A 198 -1.11 -9.49 -31.96
C ILE A 198 -0.78 -10.83 -31.30
N ASN A 199 0.19 -10.79 -30.39
CA ASN A 199 0.53 -11.98 -29.60
C ASN A 199 -0.67 -12.36 -28.68
N PRO A 200 -1.28 -13.53 -28.86
CA PRO A 200 -2.46 -13.91 -28.09
C PRO A 200 -2.17 -14.14 -26.60
N TYR A 201 -0.92 -14.48 -26.22
CA TYR A 201 -0.56 -14.65 -24.83
C TYR A 201 -0.62 -13.32 -24.08
N ASP A 202 -0.01 -12.27 -24.64
CA ASP A 202 0.02 -10.94 -24.02
C ASP A 202 -1.40 -10.37 -23.91
N ALA A 203 -2.21 -10.51 -24.95
CA ALA A 203 -3.60 -10.10 -24.95
C ALA A 203 -4.43 -10.88 -23.91
N GLY A 204 -4.20 -12.19 -23.80
CA GLY A 204 -4.90 -13.05 -22.86
C GLY A 204 -4.55 -12.74 -21.39
N GLU A 205 -3.28 -12.48 -21.09
CA GLU A 205 -2.83 -12.09 -19.74
C GLU A 205 -3.43 -10.75 -19.31
N ILE A 206 -3.42 -9.75 -20.19
CA ILE A 206 -4.03 -8.44 -19.92
C ILE A 206 -5.55 -8.57 -19.71
N TRP A 207 -6.21 -9.35 -20.57
CA TRP A 207 -7.66 -9.59 -20.45
C TRP A 207 -8.03 -10.29 -19.13
N HIS A 208 -7.20 -11.25 -18.70
CA HIS A 208 -7.41 -11.96 -17.43
C HIS A 208 -7.21 -11.04 -16.21
N LEU A 209 -6.34 -10.05 -16.32
CA LEU A 209 -6.07 -9.08 -15.26
C LEU A 209 -7.19 -8.04 -15.10
N LEU A 210 -7.85 -7.61 -16.20
CA LEU A 210 -8.89 -6.57 -16.24
C LEU A 210 -10.29 -7.13 -16.07
#